data_ff158c51491252429c2bc65da74c02c3
#
_entry.id   ff158c51491252429c2bc65da74c02c3
#
_cell.length_a   1.000
_cell.length_b   1.000
_cell.length_c   1.000
_cell.angle_alpha   90.00
_cell.angle_beta   90.00
_cell.angle_gamma   90.00
#
_symmetry.space_group_name_H-M   'P 1'
#
loop_
_entity.id
_entity.type
_entity.pdbx_description
1 polymer ?
#
loop_
_entity_poly.entity_id
_entity_poly.type
_entity_poly.pdbx_seq_one_letter_code
_entity_poly.pdbx_strand_id
1 'polypeptide(L)'
;ASKKTKGRIMKTQTKPLDIRDFLHTKEAIVEYINEAYHDDDPRMFLIALGNAVRSKGVSKVAQETGLGRESLYKIFSGSASPKWDTLKKLLDNLGIEIYMRTKSA
;
A
#
# COMPACT_ATOMS: atom_id res chain seq x y z
N ALA A 1 12.27 6.21 -17.71
CA ALA A 1 11.83 5.37 -18.80
C ALA A 1 11.33 4.03 -18.32
N SER A 2 12.06 3.37 -17.42
CA SER A 2 11.65 2.05 -16.94
C SER A 2 10.34 2.10 -16.19
N LYS A 3 10.07 3.18 -15.49
CA LYS A 3 8.82 3.29 -14.74
C LYS A 3 7.63 3.33 -15.67
N LYS A 4 7.78 4.00 -16.79
CA LYS A 4 6.70 4.04 -17.76
C LYS A 4 6.48 2.68 -18.39
N THR A 5 7.54 1.92 -18.52
CA THR A 5 7.42 0.58 -19.02
C THR A 5 6.52 -0.26 -18.14
N LYS A 6 6.67 -0.14 -16.82
CA LYS A 6 5.81 -0.89 -15.91
C LYS A 6 4.35 -0.51 -16.09
N GLY A 7 4.08 0.76 -16.22
CA GLY A 7 2.72 1.20 -16.46
C GLY A 7 2.16 0.64 -17.75
N ARG A 8 2.96 0.62 -18.77
CA ARG A 8 2.51 0.08 -20.05
C ARG A 8 2.23 -1.40 -19.97
N ILE A 9 3.06 -2.15 -19.24
CA ILE A 9 2.83 -3.57 -19.08
C ILE A 9 1.45 -3.80 -18.49
N MET A 10 1.09 -3.07 -17.46
CA MET A 10 -0.21 -3.23 -16.84
C MET A 10 -1.34 -2.90 -17.81
N LYS A 11 -1.14 -1.89 -18.64
CA LYS A 11 -2.17 -1.48 -19.59
C LYS A 11 -2.39 -2.51 -20.69
N THR A 12 -1.39 -3.29 -21.02
CA THR A 12 -1.52 -4.25 -22.10
C THR A 12 -2.15 -5.56 -21.68
N GLN A 13 -2.41 -5.73 -20.42
CA GLN A 13 -3.05 -6.93 -19.95
C GLN A 13 -4.48 -7.01 -20.44
N THR A 14 -4.89 -8.19 -20.89
CA THR A 14 -6.23 -8.37 -21.44
C THR A 14 -7.24 -8.79 -20.39
N LYS A 15 -6.79 -9.25 -19.24
CA LYS A 15 -7.67 -9.64 -18.16
C LYS A 15 -7.28 -8.90 -16.89
N PRO A 16 -8.23 -8.77 -15.97
CA PRO A 16 -7.95 -8.05 -14.73
C PRO A 16 -6.77 -8.65 -13.99
N LEU A 17 -5.92 -7.78 -13.48
CA LEU A 17 -4.79 -8.20 -12.69
C LEU A 17 -5.06 -7.93 -11.23
N ASP A 18 -4.68 -8.88 -10.40
CA ASP A 18 -4.64 -8.67 -8.98
C ASP A 18 -3.30 -8.01 -8.69
N ILE A 19 -3.34 -6.75 -8.23
CA ILE A 19 -2.10 -6.01 -7.97
C ILE A 19 -1.19 -6.76 -7.01
N ARG A 20 -1.77 -7.60 -6.16
CA ARG A 20 -0.98 -8.37 -5.20
C ARG A 20 -0.01 -9.33 -5.89
N ASP A 21 -0.31 -9.70 -7.12
CA ASP A 21 0.59 -10.58 -7.88
C ASP A 21 1.92 -9.90 -8.20
N PHE A 22 1.97 -8.59 -8.09
CA PHE A 22 3.18 -7.82 -8.36
C PHE A 22 3.89 -7.34 -7.10
N LEU A 23 3.28 -7.54 -5.93
CA LEU A 23 3.84 -7.01 -4.68
C LEU A 23 4.64 -8.08 -3.96
N HIS A 24 5.65 -8.61 -4.67
CA HIS A 24 6.47 -9.69 -4.12
C HIS A 24 7.74 -9.22 -3.44
N THR A 25 8.14 -7.99 -3.65
CA THR A 25 9.35 -7.45 -3.03
C THR A 25 9.01 -6.20 -2.26
N LYS A 26 9.87 -5.88 -1.30
CA LYS A 26 9.68 -4.65 -0.54
C LYS A 26 9.79 -3.43 -1.43
N GLU A 27 10.68 -3.48 -2.40
CA GLU A 27 10.85 -2.38 -3.34
C GLU A 27 9.59 -2.12 -4.14
N ALA A 28 8.94 -3.18 -4.62
CA ALA A 28 7.71 -3.03 -5.38
C ALA A 28 6.60 -2.46 -4.50
N ILE A 29 6.52 -2.90 -3.27
CA ILE A 29 5.52 -2.40 -2.32
C ILE A 29 5.73 -0.91 -2.06
N VAL A 30 6.98 -0.51 -1.83
CA VAL A 30 7.29 0.89 -1.56
C VAL A 30 6.94 1.76 -2.75
N GLU A 31 7.29 1.32 -3.94
CA GLU A 31 6.99 2.08 -5.15
C GLU A 31 5.48 2.24 -5.33
N TYR A 32 4.75 1.18 -5.12
CA TYR A 32 3.31 1.18 -5.25
C TYR A 32 2.65 2.14 -4.26
N ILE A 33 3.06 2.08 -3.00
CA ILE A 33 2.49 2.95 -1.98
C ILE A 33 2.88 4.40 -2.21
N ASN A 34 4.11 4.66 -2.67
CA ASN A 34 4.53 6.01 -2.99
C ASN A 34 3.69 6.62 -4.11
N GLU A 35 3.40 5.85 -5.13
CA GLU A 35 2.55 6.34 -6.20
C GLU A 35 1.17 6.70 -5.69
N ALA A 36 0.61 5.85 -4.85
CA ALA A 36 -0.71 6.10 -4.28
C ALA A 36 -0.71 7.33 -3.38
N TYR A 37 0.38 7.57 -2.68
CA TYR A 37 0.50 8.76 -1.84
C TYR A 37 0.37 10.05 -2.65
N HIS A 38 0.84 10.03 -3.89
CA HIS A 38 0.82 11.23 -4.73
C HIS A 38 -0.46 11.35 -5.54
N ASP A 39 -1.41 10.43 -5.36
CA ASP A 39 -2.70 10.54 -6.02
C ASP A 39 -3.49 11.70 -5.41
N ASP A 40 -4.35 12.31 -6.21
CA ASP A 40 -5.18 13.42 -5.74
C ASP A 40 -6.17 12.98 -4.68
N ASP A 41 -6.60 11.73 -4.72
CA ASP A 41 -7.53 11.18 -3.75
C ASP A 41 -6.74 10.58 -2.59
N PRO A 42 -6.83 11.18 -1.39
CA PRO A 42 -6.06 10.68 -0.24
C PRO A 42 -6.41 9.25 0.17
N ARG A 43 -7.59 8.76 -0.24
CA ARG A 43 -7.96 7.38 0.09
C ARG A 43 -7.09 6.37 -0.65
N MET A 44 -6.49 6.77 -1.75
CA MET A 44 -5.68 5.86 -2.55
C MET A 44 -4.50 5.31 -1.77
N PHE A 45 -3.92 6.14 -0.90
CA PHE A 45 -2.83 5.66 -0.05
C PHE A 45 -3.29 4.51 0.85
N LEU A 46 -4.47 4.65 1.44
CA LEU A 46 -5.00 3.62 2.35
C LEU A 46 -5.36 2.35 1.59
N ILE A 47 -5.92 2.51 0.40
CA ILE A 47 -6.25 1.35 -0.44
C ILE A 47 -4.98 0.61 -0.83
N ALA A 48 -3.94 1.35 -1.21
CA ALA A 48 -2.67 0.74 -1.58
C ALA A 48 -2.03 0.02 -0.40
N LEU A 49 -2.09 0.65 0.77
CA LEU A 49 -1.58 0.03 1.98
C LEU A 49 -2.31 -1.28 2.25
N GLY A 50 -3.62 -1.29 2.03
CA GLY A 50 -4.42 -2.49 2.19
C GLY A 50 -4.00 -3.61 1.26
N ASN A 51 -3.70 -3.27 0.01
CA ASN A 51 -3.25 -4.28 -0.94
C ASN A 51 -1.90 -4.84 -0.54
N ALA A 52 -1.02 -4.02 0.00
CA ALA A 52 0.27 -4.50 0.50
C ALA A 52 0.09 -5.44 1.68
N VAL A 53 -0.83 -5.11 2.58
CA VAL A 53 -1.13 -5.98 3.72
C VAL A 53 -1.72 -7.30 3.26
N ARG A 54 -2.62 -7.25 2.27
CA ARG A 54 -3.20 -8.48 1.73
C ARG A 54 -2.16 -9.35 1.07
N SER A 55 -1.17 -8.72 0.44
CA SER A 55 -0.06 -9.46 -0.16
C SER A 55 0.71 -10.24 0.88
N LYS A 56 0.87 -9.68 2.07
CA LYS A 56 1.55 -10.38 3.16
C LYS A 56 0.62 -11.35 3.88
N GLY A 57 -0.67 -11.04 3.92
CA GLY A 57 -1.67 -11.84 4.62
C GLY A 57 -2.30 -11.04 5.75
N VAL A 58 -3.60 -10.75 5.63
CA VAL A 58 -4.30 -9.91 6.61
C VAL A 58 -4.25 -10.52 7.99
N SER A 59 -4.49 -11.83 8.08
CA SER A 59 -4.49 -12.49 9.40
C SER A 59 -3.12 -12.43 10.06
N LYS A 60 -2.08 -12.60 9.25
CA LYS A 60 -0.72 -12.54 9.77
C LYS A 60 -0.39 -11.15 10.29
N VAL A 61 -0.74 -10.13 9.52
CA VAL A 61 -0.49 -8.75 9.91
C VAL A 61 -1.30 -8.40 11.16
N ALA A 62 -2.56 -8.81 11.21
CA ALA A 62 -3.39 -8.55 12.38
C ALA A 62 -2.77 -9.17 13.63
N GLN A 63 -2.29 -10.39 13.50
CA GLN A 63 -1.68 -11.08 14.63
C GLN A 63 -0.39 -10.39 15.07
N GLU A 64 0.44 -10.00 14.11
CA GLU A 64 1.75 -9.41 14.43
C GLU A 64 1.63 -8.00 14.98
N THR A 65 0.62 -7.25 14.54
CA THR A 65 0.46 -5.86 14.97
C THR A 65 -0.47 -5.72 16.16
N GLY A 66 -1.28 -6.72 16.43
CA GLY A 66 -2.31 -6.61 17.45
C GLY A 66 -3.54 -5.85 17.03
N LEU A 67 -3.64 -5.49 15.76
CA LEU A 67 -4.79 -4.76 15.24
C LEU A 67 -5.90 -5.73 14.86
N GLY A 68 -7.15 -5.32 15.05
CA GLY A 68 -8.28 -6.15 14.69
C GLY A 68 -8.48 -6.21 13.19
N ARG A 69 -8.90 -7.36 12.69
CA ARG A 69 -9.12 -7.54 11.26
C ARG A 69 -10.19 -6.60 10.73
N GLU A 70 -11.25 -6.40 11.50
CA GLU A 70 -12.32 -5.48 11.08
C GLU A 70 -11.79 -4.06 10.94
N SER A 71 -10.98 -3.63 11.89
CA SER A 71 -10.37 -2.31 11.83
C SER A 71 -9.50 -2.16 10.59
N LEU A 72 -8.76 -3.21 10.27
CA LEU A 72 -7.91 -3.19 9.08
C LEU A 72 -8.74 -3.05 7.80
N TYR A 73 -9.84 -3.80 7.70
CA TYR A 73 -10.68 -3.72 6.51
C TYR A 73 -11.31 -2.33 6.35
N LYS A 74 -11.68 -1.69 7.44
CA LYS A 74 -12.21 -0.33 7.37
C LYS A 74 -11.17 0.65 6.86
N ILE A 75 -9.95 0.52 7.34
CA ILE A 75 -8.86 1.36 6.87
C ILE A 75 -8.64 1.15 5.37
N PHE A 76 -8.58 -0.11 4.96
CA PHE A 76 -8.23 -0.46 3.59
C PHE A 76 -9.31 -0.08 2.58
N SER A 77 -10.55 0.05 3.02
CA SER A 77 -11.63 0.49 2.13
C SER A 77 -11.66 2.01 1.99
N GLY A 78 -10.83 2.70 2.77
CA GLY A 78 -10.83 4.16 2.76
C GLY A 78 -11.98 4.77 3.53
N SER A 79 -12.74 3.96 4.27
CA SER A 79 -13.89 4.46 5.01
C SER A 79 -13.56 4.92 6.42
N ALA A 80 -12.34 4.72 6.86
CA ALA A 80 -11.90 5.14 8.18
C ALA A 80 -10.59 5.91 8.06
N SER A 81 -10.40 6.87 8.98
CA SER A 81 -9.15 7.61 9.04
C SER A 81 -8.34 7.03 10.19
N PRO A 82 -7.33 6.25 9.90
CA PRO A 82 -6.53 5.65 10.97
C PRO A 82 -5.67 6.69 11.67
N LYS A 83 -5.39 6.42 12.94
CA LYS A 83 -4.47 7.26 13.68
C LYS A 83 -3.04 7.01 13.20
N TRP A 84 -2.19 7.98 13.44
CA TRP A 84 -0.79 7.84 13.07
C TRP A 84 -0.15 6.59 13.67
N ASP A 85 -0.47 6.28 14.92
CA ASP A 85 0.08 5.09 15.57
C ASP A 85 -0.25 3.84 14.79
N THR A 86 -1.48 3.74 14.30
CA THR A 86 -1.92 2.58 13.54
C THR A 86 -1.18 2.50 12.23
N LEU A 87 -1.06 3.62 11.53
CA LEU A 87 -0.32 3.64 10.27
C LEU A 87 1.13 3.24 10.47
N LYS A 88 1.74 3.74 11.53
CA LYS A 88 3.13 3.42 11.80
C LYS A 88 3.33 1.94 12.07
N LYS A 89 2.41 1.34 12.83
CA LYS A 89 2.47 -0.10 13.07
C LYS A 89 2.39 -0.90 11.78
N LEU A 90 1.51 -0.49 10.88
CA LEU A 90 1.35 -1.20 9.62
C LEU A 90 2.59 -1.05 8.75
N LEU A 91 3.12 0.16 8.64
CA LEU A 91 4.31 0.40 7.85
C LEU A 91 5.51 -0.35 8.40
N ASP A 92 5.68 -0.30 9.72
CA ASP A 92 6.77 -1.04 10.37
C ASP A 92 6.65 -2.54 10.11
N ASN A 93 5.42 -3.05 10.18
CA ASN A 93 5.19 -4.47 9.94
C ASN A 93 5.54 -4.87 8.51
N LEU A 94 5.32 -3.98 7.56
CA LEU A 94 5.66 -4.22 6.17
C LEU A 94 7.14 -3.97 5.87
N GLY A 95 7.88 -3.50 6.86
CA GLY A 95 9.30 -3.20 6.67
C GLY A 95 9.53 -1.91 5.92
N ILE A 96 8.63 -0.97 6.03
CA ILE A 96 8.68 0.30 5.32
C ILE A 96 8.89 1.43 6.31
N GLU A 97 9.78 2.34 5.99
CA GLU A 97 9.92 3.55 6.79
C GLU A 97 9.62 4.77 5.93
N ILE A 98 9.12 5.80 6.60
CA ILE A 98 8.82 7.06 5.94
C ILE A 98 9.92 8.05 6.28
N TYR A 99 10.38 8.78 5.29
CA TYR A 99 11.25 9.92 5.54
C TYR A 99 10.80 11.07 4.65
N MET A 100 11.24 12.27 4.99
CA MET A 100 10.73 13.47 4.35
C MET A 100 11.81 14.17 3.57
N ARG A 101 11.39 14.86 2.54
CA ARG A 101 12.27 15.72 1.76
C ARG A 101 11.45 16.90 1.27
N THR A 102 12.13 17.97 0.90
CA THR A 102 11.41 19.13 0.36
C THR A 102 10.82 18.77 -0.98
N LYS A 103 9.68 19.39 -1.28
CA LYS A 103 9.08 19.21 -2.59
C LYS A 103 9.96 19.89 -3.65
N SER A 104 9.99 19.28 -4.81
CA SER A 104 10.61 19.91 -5.96
C SER A 104 9.77 21.11 -6.37
N ALA A 105 10.43 22.21 -6.71
CA ALA A 105 9.74 23.44 -7.09
C ALA A 105 9.00 23.29 -8.41
#